data_f786067c7ca6c3850f9a30259748b4de
#
_entry.id   f786067c7ca6c3850f9a30259748b4de
#
_cell.length_a   1.000
_cell.length_b   1.000
_cell.length_c   1.000
_cell.angle_alpha   90.00
_cell.angle_beta   90.00
_cell.angle_gamma   90.00
#
_symmetry.space_group_name_H-M   'P 1'
#
loop_
_entity.id
_entity.type
_entity.pdbx_description
1 polymer ?
#
loop_
_entity_poly.entity_id
_entity_poly.type
_entity_poly.pdbx_seq_one_letter_code
_entity_poly.pdbx_strand_id
1 'polypeptide(L)'
;MPELDDDGERHGILRIDGAVVRVLSPAARAAAPSTKHERLPFFTEVRKLHRWLLDAPAGKTAPSVGRTIIGISSCAMAIILISGLIIWIPRSLKALRNRLSIEAGKGHLRLWHDVHTALGIYAFIFLLFSALTGPTWSFGWYREAAVNLFGGDPSVRRIFLAFHTGSWGGLFSKVLQFSAGLIGTVLPATGYYMWW
;
A
#
# COMPACT_ATOMS: atom_id res chain seq x y z
N MET A 1 28.66 37.94 3.78
CA MET A 1 29.43 37.75 5.03
C MET A 1 28.59 36.82 5.89
N PRO A 2 29.13 35.73 6.42
CA PRO A 2 28.42 34.90 7.38
C PRO A 2 28.31 35.71 8.68
N GLU A 3 27.10 35.84 9.19
CA GLU A 3 26.81 36.46 10.48
C GLU A 3 27.05 35.40 11.58
N LEU A 4 27.83 35.78 12.60
CA LEU A 4 28.04 34.96 13.80
C LEU A 4 26.90 35.30 14.78
N ASP A 5 26.25 34.28 15.33
CA ASP A 5 25.35 34.51 16.45
C ASP A 5 26.10 34.55 17.80
N ASP A 6 25.37 34.86 18.88
CA ASP A 6 25.94 35.04 20.25
C ASP A 6 26.72 33.83 20.76
N ASP A 7 26.54 32.63 20.13
CA ASP A 7 27.20 31.38 20.49
C ASP A 7 28.44 31.05 19.61
N GLY A 8 28.81 31.96 18.67
CA GLY A 8 30.00 31.81 17.82
C GLY A 8 29.87 30.75 16.71
N GLU A 9 28.69 30.23 16.42
CA GLU A 9 28.46 29.29 15.34
C GLU A 9 28.22 29.98 13.99
N ARG A 10 28.88 29.47 12.94
CA ARG A 10 28.69 29.96 11.57
C ARG A 10 27.44 29.36 10.94
N HIS A 11 26.41 30.16 10.75
CA HIS A 11 25.24 29.75 9.99
C HIS A 11 25.35 30.26 8.55
N GLY A 12 25.12 29.36 7.58
CA GLY A 12 24.97 29.74 6.18
C GLY A 12 23.56 30.28 5.96
N ILE A 13 23.43 31.53 5.52
CA ILE A 13 22.15 32.10 5.09
C ILE A 13 22.06 31.94 3.57
N LEU A 14 21.11 31.10 3.09
CA LEU A 14 20.76 31.03 1.68
C LEU A 14 19.47 31.82 1.43
N ARG A 15 19.51 32.72 0.45
CA ARG A 15 18.33 33.45 -0.01
C ARG A 15 17.79 32.78 -1.26
N ILE A 16 16.63 32.17 -1.16
CA ILE A 16 15.96 31.53 -2.29
C ILE A 16 14.60 32.22 -2.45
N ASP A 17 14.36 32.80 -3.60
CA ASP A 17 13.09 33.49 -3.97
C ASP A 17 12.61 34.51 -2.93
N GLY A 18 13.53 35.30 -2.37
CA GLY A 18 13.22 36.33 -1.38
C GLY A 18 12.99 35.82 0.05
N ALA A 19 12.92 34.52 0.26
CA ALA A 19 12.85 33.93 1.59
C ALA A 19 14.24 33.65 2.16
N VAL A 20 14.44 34.00 3.43
CA VAL A 20 15.68 33.71 4.17
C VAL A 20 15.59 32.30 4.72
N VAL A 21 16.36 31.35 4.13
CA VAL A 21 16.47 29.98 4.61
C VAL A 21 17.73 29.85 5.46
N ARG A 22 17.57 29.57 6.73
CA ARG A 22 18.69 29.32 7.66
C ARG A 22 19.22 27.89 7.39
N VAL A 23 20.45 27.76 6.92
CA VAL A 23 21.11 26.47 6.72
C VAL A 23 21.83 26.10 8.01
N LEU A 24 21.32 25.08 8.69
CA LEU A 24 21.98 24.54 9.89
C LEU A 24 23.36 23.96 9.54
N SER A 25 24.37 24.25 10.35
CA SER A 25 25.68 23.63 10.25
C SER A 25 25.58 22.10 10.33
N PRO A 26 26.55 21.33 9.79
CA PRO A 26 26.57 19.88 9.90
C PRO A 26 26.49 19.39 11.36
N ALA A 27 27.11 20.13 12.30
CA ALA A 27 27.07 19.83 13.74
C ALA A 27 25.68 20.10 14.32
N ALA A 28 25.05 21.23 14.01
CA ALA A 28 23.67 21.55 14.42
C ALA A 28 22.64 20.58 13.80
N ARG A 29 22.90 20.08 12.57
CA ARG A 29 22.07 19.05 11.93
C ARG A 29 22.21 17.69 12.61
N ALA A 30 23.39 17.35 13.15
CA ALA A 30 23.63 16.14 13.94
C ALA A 30 23.03 16.22 15.35
N ALA A 31 23.03 17.43 15.94
CA ALA A 31 22.46 17.72 17.26
C ALA A 31 20.94 17.99 17.25
N ALA A 32 20.36 18.31 16.08
CA ALA A 32 18.92 18.48 15.96
C ALA A 32 18.23 17.18 16.37
N PRO A 33 17.26 17.22 17.31
CA PRO A 33 16.51 16.01 17.68
C PRO A 33 15.93 15.44 16.40
N SER A 34 16.34 14.23 16.05
CA SER A 34 15.75 13.55 14.91
C SER A 34 14.27 13.39 15.24
N THR A 35 13.42 14.17 14.59
CA THR A 35 11.97 13.94 14.57
C THR A 35 11.68 12.70 13.74
N LYS A 36 12.39 11.61 14.00
CA LYS A 36 11.89 10.29 13.71
C LYS A 36 10.65 10.16 14.59
N HIS A 37 9.48 10.43 13.99
CA HIS A 37 8.24 9.95 14.57
C HIS A 37 8.50 8.50 14.99
N GLU A 38 8.63 8.28 16.28
CA GLU A 38 8.75 6.93 16.85
C GLU A 38 7.50 6.19 16.41
N ARG A 39 7.66 5.37 15.39
CA ARG A 39 6.55 4.56 14.90
C ARG A 39 6.23 3.62 16.03
N LEU A 40 4.98 3.65 16.47
CA LEU A 40 4.51 2.72 17.51
C LEU A 40 4.99 1.30 17.14
N PRO A 41 5.57 0.54 18.08
CA PRO A 41 6.14 -0.78 17.84
C PRO A 41 5.18 -1.70 17.07
N PHE A 42 3.91 -1.63 17.39
CA PHE A 42 2.82 -2.36 16.73
C PHE A 42 2.84 -2.18 15.19
N PHE A 43 2.87 -0.94 14.69
CA PHE A 43 2.87 -0.70 13.23
C PHE A 43 4.17 -1.16 12.56
N THR A 44 5.26 -1.19 13.31
CA THR A 44 6.53 -1.73 12.80
C THR A 44 6.43 -3.24 12.59
N GLU A 45 5.84 -3.96 13.53
CA GLU A 45 5.66 -5.41 13.43
C GLU A 45 4.62 -5.78 12.36
N VAL A 46 3.50 -5.07 12.29
CA VAL A 46 2.51 -5.24 11.21
C VAL A 46 3.15 -5.05 9.84
N ARG A 47 4.04 -4.06 9.69
CA ARG A 47 4.76 -3.84 8.44
C ARG A 47 5.75 -4.96 8.13
N LYS A 48 6.46 -5.50 9.13
CA LYS A 48 7.35 -6.65 8.95
C LYS A 48 6.57 -7.90 8.54
N LEU A 49 5.43 -8.13 9.17
CA LEU A 49 4.52 -9.21 8.81
C LEU A 49 4.06 -9.08 7.36
N HIS A 50 3.54 -7.91 6.99
CA HIS A 50 3.03 -7.64 5.64
C HIS A 50 4.09 -7.78 4.54
N ARG A 51 5.35 -7.39 4.81
CA ARG A 51 6.41 -7.37 3.80
C ARG A 51 7.25 -8.65 3.73
N TRP A 52 7.38 -9.36 4.84
CA TRP A 52 8.37 -10.42 4.99
C TRP A 52 7.89 -11.61 5.82
N LEU A 53 6.64 -11.66 6.27
CA LEU A 53 6.14 -12.65 7.23
C LEU A 53 7.05 -12.73 8.48
N LEU A 54 7.50 -11.57 8.99
CA LEU A 54 8.46 -11.41 10.09
C LEU A 54 9.90 -11.85 9.77
N ASP A 55 10.17 -12.46 8.62
CA ASP A 55 11.50 -12.84 8.11
C ASP A 55 12.18 -11.64 7.41
N ALA A 56 12.44 -10.58 8.18
CA ALA A 56 13.07 -9.38 7.64
C ALA A 56 14.52 -9.65 7.23
N PRO A 57 14.91 -9.36 5.98
CA PRO A 57 16.27 -9.63 5.51
C PRO A 57 17.28 -8.78 6.27
N ALA A 58 18.45 -9.36 6.57
CA ALA A 58 19.57 -8.68 7.26
C ALA A 58 20.17 -7.50 6.46
N GLY A 59 19.89 -7.42 5.15
CA GLY A 59 20.37 -6.35 4.26
C GLY A 59 19.50 -6.18 3.03
N LYS A 60 19.78 -5.15 2.20
CA LYS A 60 18.96 -4.81 1.03
C LYS A 60 18.90 -5.95 -0.01
N THR A 61 19.94 -6.73 -0.14
CA THR A 61 20.10 -7.81 -1.12
C THR A 61 19.98 -9.20 -0.50
N ALA A 62 19.90 -9.31 0.85
CA ALA A 62 19.80 -10.58 1.52
C ALA A 62 18.53 -11.34 1.10
N PRO A 63 18.61 -12.66 0.88
CA PRO A 63 17.44 -13.48 0.59
C PRO A 63 16.49 -13.48 1.80
N SER A 64 15.20 -13.56 1.52
CA SER A 64 14.14 -13.69 2.53
C SER A 64 13.06 -14.58 1.94
N VAL A 65 12.83 -15.71 2.59
CA VAL A 65 11.77 -16.66 2.20
C VAL A 65 10.41 -15.98 2.35
N GLY A 66 10.22 -15.25 3.45
CA GLY A 66 8.98 -14.50 3.69
C GLY A 66 8.67 -13.48 2.58
N ARG A 67 9.68 -12.77 2.06
CA ARG A 67 9.52 -11.86 0.90
C ARG A 67 9.03 -12.60 -0.34
N THR A 68 9.60 -13.77 -0.61
CA THR A 68 9.24 -14.59 -1.77
C THR A 68 7.81 -15.09 -1.65
N ILE A 69 7.41 -15.59 -0.47
CA ILE A 69 6.04 -16.05 -0.20
C ILE A 69 5.04 -14.90 -0.40
N ILE A 70 5.30 -13.71 0.16
CA ILE A 70 4.44 -12.53 -0.02
C ILE A 70 4.32 -12.16 -1.50
N GLY A 71 5.42 -12.19 -2.25
CA GLY A 71 5.41 -11.90 -3.68
C GLY A 71 4.55 -12.90 -4.48
N ILE A 72 4.70 -14.20 -4.24
CA ILE A 72 3.90 -15.25 -4.88
C ILE A 72 2.42 -15.11 -4.49
N SER A 73 2.12 -14.91 -3.20
CA SER A 73 0.76 -14.71 -2.71
C SER A 73 0.09 -13.49 -3.35
N SER A 74 0.85 -12.41 -3.57
CA SER A 74 0.37 -11.21 -4.24
C SER A 74 0.00 -11.48 -5.70
N CYS A 75 0.82 -12.24 -6.44
CA CYS A 75 0.50 -12.67 -7.80
C CYS A 75 -0.74 -13.58 -7.84
N ALA A 76 -0.83 -14.55 -6.93
CA ALA A 76 -2.00 -15.42 -6.80
C ALA A 76 -3.27 -14.61 -6.49
N MET A 77 -3.18 -13.63 -5.58
CA MET A 77 -4.29 -12.73 -5.28
C MET A 77 -4.76 -11.94 -6.51
N ALA A 78 -3.84 -11.43 -7.34
CA ALA A 78 -4.21 -10.74 -8.59
C ALA A 78 -5.01 -11.67 -9.52
N ILE A 79 -4.59 -12.93 -9.68
CA ILE A 79 -5.30 -13.93 -10.49
C ILE A 79 -6.70 -14.19 -9.92
N ILE A 80 -6.81 -14.37 -8.61
CA ILE A 80 -8.10 -14.61 -7.91
C ILE A 80 -9.03 -13.41 -8.09
N LEU A 81 -8.53 -12.19 -7.95
CA LEU A 81 -9.33 -10.97 -8.13
C LEU A 81 -9.84 -10.85 -9.57
N ILE A 82 -8.99 -11.09 -10.57
CA ILE A 82 -9.39 -11.05 -11.99
C ILE A 82 -10.42 -12.14 -12.29
N SER A 83 -10.20 -13.37 -11.84
CA SER A 83 -11.16 -14.48 -12.03
C SER A 83 -12.49 -14.19 -11.32
N GLY A 84 -12.43 -13.63 -10.11
CA GLY A 84 -13.60 -13.20 -9.35
C GLY A 84 -14.41 -12.13 -10.08
N LEU A 85 -13.74 -11.16 -10.70
CA LEU A 85 -14.41 -10.14 -11.53
C LEU A 85 -15.13 -10.76 -12.73
N ILE A 86 -14.49 -11.71 -13.43
CA ILE A 86 -15.10 -12.39 -14.59
C ILE A 86 -16.40 -13.10 -14.18
N ILE A 87 -16.38 -13.81 -13.05
CA ILE A 87 -17.56 -14.49 -12.50
C ILE A 87 -18.62 -13.48 -12.02
N TRP A 88 -18.17 -12.34 -11.52
CA TRP A 88 -19.06 -11.32 -10.98
C TRP A 88 -19.83 -10.57 -12.05
N ILE A 89 -19.34 -10.42 -13.29
CA ILE A 89 -19.97 -9.60 -14.35
C ILE A 89 -21.44 -10.03 -14.54
N PRO A 90 -22.42 -9.12 -14.25
CA PRO A 90 -23.83 -9.46 -14.38
C PRO A 90 -24.30 -9.34 -15.83
N ARG A 91 -25.24 -10.20 -16.22
CA ARG A 91 -25.83 -10.17 -17.56
C ARG A 91 -26.97 -9.16 -17.73
N SER A 92 -27.41 -8.52 -16.64
CA SER A 92 -28.51 -7.53 -16.68
C SER A 92 -28.36 -6.48 -15.60
N LEU A 93 -28.95 -5.29 -15.80
CA LEU A 93 -28.97 -4.21 -14.81
C LEU A 93 -29.66 -4.61 -13.50
N LYS A 94 -30.72 -5.43 -13.58
CA LYS A 94 -31.40 -5.97 -12.39
C LYS A 94 -30.46 -6.86 -11.57
N ALA A 95 -29.69 -7.72 -12.24
CA ALA A 95 -28.68 -8.56 -11.59
C ALA A 95 -27.56 -7.71 -10.99
N LEU A 96 -27.12 -6.63 -11.67
CA LEU A 96 -26.14 -5.69 -11.16
C LEU A 96 -26.60 -5.06 -9.83
N ARG A 97 -27.80 -4.54 -9.80
CA ARG A 97 -28.37 -3.92 -8.59
C ARG A 97 -28.44 -4.92 -7.42
N ASN A 98 -28.87 -6.14 -7.70
CA ASN A 98 -28.95 -7.19 -6.68
C ASN A 98 -27.56 -7.59 -6.14
N ARG A 99 -26.51 -7.59 -6.98
CA ARG A 99 -25.14 -7.93 -6.57
C ARG A 99 -24.44 -6.81 -5.81
N LEU A 100 -24.90 -5.57 -5.94
CA LEU A 100 -24.39 -4.40 -5.21
C LEU A 100 -25.13 -4.16 -3.88
N SER A 101 -26.27 -4.85 -3.64
CA SER A 101 -27.06 -4.71 -2.42
C SER A 101 -26.85 -5.87 -1.47
N ILE A 102 -26.92 -5.59 -0.16
CA ILE A 102 -26.81 -6.58 0.91
C ILE A 102 -28.19 -6.76 1.52
N GLU A 103 -28.76 -7.97 1.44
CA GLU A 103 -30.09 -8.29 1.97
C GLU A 103 -29.96 -9.11 3.27
N ALA A 104 -30.13 -8.47 4.42
CA ALA A 104 -30.01 -9.09 5.73
C ALA A 104 -31.17 -10.03 6.11
N GLY A 105 -32.34 -9.90 5.46
CA GLY A 105 -33.59 -10.63 5.83
C GLY A 105 -33.73 -12.05 5.24
N LYS A 106 -32.79 -12.53 4.43
CA LYS A 106 -32.93 -13.78 3.67
C LYS A 106 -32.04 -14.95 4.19
N GLY A 107 -31.67 -14.91 5.45
CA GLY A 107 -30.84 -15.92 6.09
C GLY A 107 -29.32 -15.62 6.02
N HIS A 108 -28.56 -16.29 6.89
CA HIS A 108 -27.12 -15.96 7.09
C HIS A 108 -26.24 -16.31 5.89
N LEU A 109 -26.49 -17.43 5.20
CA LEU A 109 -25.72 -17.80 4.00
C LEU A 109 -25.87 -16.76 2.89
N ARG A 110 -27.11 -16.28 2.68
CA ARG A 110 -27.38 -15.21 1.71
C ARG A 110 -26.68 -13.92 2.10
N LEU A 111 -26.72 -13.56 3.38
CA LEU A 111 -26.04 -12.37 3.90
C LEU A 111 -24.52 -12.42 3.61
N TRP A 112 -23.87 -13.54 3.93
CA TRP A 112 -22.42 -13.68 3.68
C TRP A 112 -22.07 -13.66 2.20
N HIS A 113 -22.92 -14.25 1.35
CA HIS A 113 -22.76 -14.16 -0.10
C HIS A 113 -22.85 -12.71 -0.59
N ASP A 114 -23.85 -11.97 -0.15
CA ASP A 114 -24.06 -10.59 -0.57
C ASP A 114 -22.95 -9.67 -0.03
N VAL A 115 -22.50 -9.87 1.22
CA VAL A 115 -21.36 -9.17 1.81
C VAL A 115 -20.08 -9.44 1.01
N HIS A 116 -19.77 -10.70 0.72
CA HIS A 116 -18.59 -11.06 -0.07
C HIS A 116 -18.63 -10.41 -1.46
N THR A 117 -19.76 -10.51 -2.13
CA THR A 117 -19.94 -10.04 -3.51
C THR A 117 -19.91 -8.51 -3.59
N ALA A 118 -20.64 -7.82 -2.69
CA ALA A 118 -20.72 -6.36 -2.69
C ALA A 118 -19.41 -5.72 -2.20
N LEU A 119 -18.86 -6.15 -1.05
CA LEU A 119 -17.60 -5.62 -0.54
C LEU A 119 -16.43 -5.96 -1.46
N GLY A 120 -16.46 -7.16 -2.07
CA GLY A 120 -15.47 -7.59 -3.04
C GLY A 120 -15.35 -6.63 -4.21
N ILE A 121 -16.48 -6.23 -4.83
CA ILE A 121 -16.43 -5.32 -5.97
C ILE A 121 -16.06 -3.88 -5.56
N TYR A 122 -16.53 -3.38 -4.40
CA TYR A 122 -16.18 -2.04 -3.94
C TYR A 122 -14.68 -1.93 -3.60
N ALA A 123 -14.08 -2.98 -3.07
CA ALA A 123 -12.64 -3.00 -2.76
C ALA A 123 -11.77 -3.42 -3.97
N PHE A 124 -12.37 -3.99 -5.03
CA PHE A 124 -11.68 -4.66 -6.13
C PHE A 124 -10.55 -3.83 -6.74
N ILE A 125 -10.82 -2.58 -7.11
CA ILE A 125 -9.83 -1.75 -7.80
C ILE A 125 -8.60 -1.48 -6.93
N PHE A 126 -8.82 -1.20 -5.65
CA PHE A 126 -7.75 -0.93 -4.69
C PHE A 126 -6.94 -2.20 -4.38
N LEU A 127 -7.61 -3.33 -4.21
CA LEU A 127 -6.97 -4.62 -3.97
C LEU A 127 -6.19 -5.09 -5.20
N LEU A 128 -6.73 -4.89 -6.41
CA LEU A 128 -6.05 -5.24 -7.65
C LEU A 128 -4.77 -4.42 -7.84
N PHE A 129 -4.83 -3.09 -7.66
CA PHE A 129 -3.64 -2.26 -7.71
C PHE A 129 -2.60 -2.65 -6.66
N SER A 130 -3.03 -2.94 -5.44
CA SER A 130 -2.12 -3.42 -4.40
C SER A 130 -1.49 -4.76 -4.75
N ALA A 131 -2.28 -5.70 -5.28
CA ALA A 131 -1.79 -7.02 -5.68
C ALA A 131 -0.82 -6.95 -6.87
N LEU A 132 -1.07 -6.08 -7.85
CA LEU A 132 -0.19 -5.89 -9.01
C LEU A 132 1.10 -5.13 -8.67
N THR A 133 1.02 -4.17 -7.75
CA THR A 133 2.21 -3.41 -7.36
C THR A 133 3.06 -4.12 -6.31
N GLY A 134 2.48 -4.97 -5.47
CA GLY A 134 3.17 -5.72 -4.41
C GLY A 134 4.43 -6.46 -4.87
N PRO A 135 4.37 -7.29 -5.92
CA PRO A 135 5.52 -8.08 -6.40
C PRO A 135 6.72 -7.25 -6.85
N THR A 136 6.54 -5.96 -7.16
CA THR A 136 7.66 -5.07 -7.52
C THR A 136 8.68 -4.90 -6.38
N TRP A 137 8.29 -5.10 -5.13
CA TRP A 137 9.20 -5.09 -3.98
C TRP A 137 9.75 -6.46 -3.63
N SER A 138 9.12 -7.52 -4.11
CA SER A 138 9.57 -8.90 -3.87
C SER A 138 10.56 -9.37 -4.94
N PHE A 139 10.27 -9.08 -6.22
CA PHE A 139 11.01 -9.60 -7.36
C PHE A 139 11.63 -8.48 -8.20
N GLY A 140 12.96 -8.56 -8.43
CA GLY A 140 13.69 -7.59 -9.26
C GLY A 140 13.21 -7.59 -10.71
N TRP A 141 13.10 -8.78 -11.31
CA TRP A 141 12.64 -8.96 -12.69
C TRP A 141 11.22 -8.41 -12.92
N TYR A 142 10.31 -8.64 -11.96
CA TYR A 142 8.94 -8.12 -12.06
C TYR A 142 8.90 -6.59 -12.03
N ARG A 143 9.72 -6.00 -11.16
CA ARG A 143 9.87 -4.54 -11.07
C ARG A 143 10.41 -3.95 -12.36
N GLU A 144 11.43 -4.56 -12.96
CA GLU A 144 12.01 -4.11 -14.23
C GLU A 144 11.00 -4.22 -15.35
N ALA A 145 10.29 -5.34 -15.47
CA ALA A 145 9.23 -5.53 -16.45
C ALA A 145 8.10 -4.49 -16.27
N ALA A 146 7.66 -4.25 -15.02
CA ALA A 146 6.62 -3.27 -14.73
C ALA A 146 7.07 -1.84 -15.07
N VAL A 147 8.31 -1.44 -14.73
CA VAL A 147 8.83 -0.11 -15.09
C VAL A 147 8.95 0.04 -16.61
N ASN A 148 9.45 -0.96 -17.32
CA ASN A 148 9.59 -0.93 -18.79
C ASN A 148 8.24 -0.83 -19.49
N LEU A 149 7.20 -1.50 -18.97
CA LEU A 149 5.84 -1.41 -19.49
C LEU A 149 5.28 0.02 -19.46
N PHE A 150 5.71 0.83 -18.48
CA PHE A 150 5.33 2.24 -18.31
C PHE A 150 6.40 3.23 -18.81
N GLY A 151 7.18 2.85 -19.85
CA GLY A 151 8.11 3.74 -20.53
C GLY A 151 9.53 3.77 -19.96
N GLY A 152 9.89 2.89 -19.02
CA GLY A 152 11.26 2.73 -18.52
C GLY A 152 11.70 3.80 -17.49
N ASP A 153 10.85 4.77 -17.17
CA ASP A 153 11.21 5.81 -16.19
C ASP A 153 11.19 5.27 -14.75
N PRO A 154 12.32 5.32 -14.01
CA PRO A 154 12.39 4.92 -12.61
C PRO A 154 11.41 5.66 -11.68
N SER A 155 10.90 6.84 -12.09
CA SER A 155 9.91 7.61 -11.31
C SER A 155 8.57 6.89 -11.16
N VAL A 156 8.23 5.98 -12.06
CA VAL A 156 7.04 5.11 -12.03
C VAL A 156 6.94 4.35 -10.71
N ARG A 157 8.07 4.01 -10.08
CA ARG A 157 8.10 3.36 -8.76
C ARG A 157 7.45 4.20 -7.65
N ARG A 158 7.54 5.53 -7.74
CA ARG A 158 6.87 6.43 -6.79
C ARG A 158 5.37 6.39 -6.99
N ILE A 159 4.92 6.29 -8.23
CA ILE A 159 3.50 6.14 -8.58
C ILE A 159 2.97 4.81 -8.03
N PHE A 160 3.69 3.70 -8.26
CA PHE A 160 3.31 2.40 -7.67
C PHE A 160 3.22 2.44 -6.16
N LEU A 161 4.18 3.10 -5.49
CA LEU A 161 4.13 3.26 -4.04
C LEU A 161 2.94 4.11 -3.61
N ALA A 162 2.65 5.20 -4.31
CA ALA A 162 1.53 6.08 -3.99
C ALA A 162 0.19 5.34 -4.09
N PHE A 163 -0.03 4.54 -5.13
CA PHE A 163 -1.23 3.72 -5.28
C PHE A 163 -1.30 2.59 -4.26
N HIS A 164 -0.18 1.89 -4.00
CA HIS A 164 -0.13 0.80 -3.03
C HIS A 164 -0.44 1.26 -1.60
N THR A 165 0.02 2.46 -1.22
CA THR A 165 -0.14 3.01 0.13
C THR A 165 -1.33 3.96 0.28
N GLY A 166 -2.00 4.28 -0.82
CA GLY A 166 -3.07 5.29 -0.83
C GLY A 166 -2.57 6.72 -0.61
N SER A 167 -1.29 7.03 -0.89
CA SER A 167 -0.75 8.38 -0.63
C SER A 167 -0.97 9.38 -1.77
N TRP A 168 -1.70 9.00 -2.83
CA TRP A 168 -1.97 9.85 -4.01
C TRP A 168 -3.03 10.92 -3.80
N GLY A 169 -3.97 10.77 -2.87
CA GLY A 169 -5.09 11.69 -2.59
C GLY A 169 -5.19 12.10 -1.12
N GLY A 170 -4.06 12.20 -0.40
CA GLY A 170 -4.03 12.65 0.99
C GLY A 170 -4.65 11.66 1.99
N LEU A 171 -5.37 12.16 2.98
CA LEU A 171 -5.98 11.32 4.02
C LEU A 171 -7.12 10.46 3.47
N PHE A 172 -7.93 11.01 2.57
CA PHE A 172 -9.06 10.31 1.98
C PHE A 172 -8.65 9.01 1.29
N SER A 173 -7.67 9.08 0.39
CA SER A 173 -7.19 7.89 -0.32
C SER A 173 -6.49 6.87 0.59
N LYS A 174 -5.84 7.33 1.67
CA LYS A 174 -5.27 6.43 2.69
C LYS A 174 -6.36 5.67 3.44
N VAL A 175 -7.45 6.34 3.80
CA VAL A 175 -8.61 5.70 4.46
C VAL A 175 -9.25 4.68 3.51
N LEU A 176 -9.46 5.02 2.23
CA LEU A 176 -9.99 4.08 1.24
C LEU A 176 -9.10 2.86 1.07
N GLN A 177 -7.79 3.07 0.92
CA GLN A 177 -6.82 1.98 0.77
C GLN A 177 -6.76 1.09 2.01
N PHE A 178 -6.80 1.68 3.21
CA PHE A 178 -6.84 0.94 4.47
C PHE A 178 -8.13 0.13 4.60
N SER A 179 -9.28 0.72 4.28
CA SER A 179 -10.58 0.03 4.30
C SER A 179 -10.61 -1.13 3.31
N ALA A 180 -10.10 -0.92 2.09
CA ALA A 180 -9.96 -2.00 1.10
C ALA A 180 -9.05 -3.13 1.62
N GLY A 181 -7.95 -2.81 2.30
CA GLY A 181 -7.08 -3.79 2.94
C GLY A 181 -7.81 -4.60 4.01
N LEU A 182 -8.60 -3.97 4.88
CA LEU A 182 -9.44 -4.67 5.87
C LEU A 182 -10.46 -5.59 5.21
N ILE A 183 -11.16 -5.10 4.18
CA ILE A 183 -12.07 -5.94 3.39
C ILE A 183 -11.32 -7.13 2.79
N GLY A 184 -10.13 -6.91 2.21
CA GLY A 184 -9.29 -7.94 1.64
C GLY A 184 -8.87 -9.04 2.61
N THR A 185 -8.80 -8.75 3.92
CA THR A 185 -8.52 -9.79 4.94
C THR A 185 -9.75 -10.64 5.25
N VAL A 186 -10.96 -10.10 5.09
CA VAL A 186 -12.23 -10.79 5.37
C VAL A 186 -12.70 -11.64 4.17
N LEU A 187 -12.40 -11.22 2.93
CA LEU A 187 -12.86 -11.90 1.72
C LEU A 187 -12.46 -13.39 1.64
N PRO A 188 -11.23 -13.82 1.95
CA PRO A 188 -10.88 -15.24 1.95
C PRO A 188 -11.70 -16.04 2.96
N ALA A 189 -11.94 -15.50 4.16
CA ALA A 189 -12.72 -16.16 5.20
C ALA A 189 -14.19 -16.33 4.77
N THR A 190 -14.81 -15.30 4.21
CA THR A 190 -16.18 -15.37 3.71
C THR A 190 -16.29 -16.27 2.48
N GLY A 191 -15.30 -16.26 1.59
CA GLY A 191 -15.23 -17.16 0.45
C GLY A 191 -15.14 -18.64 0.86
N TYR A 192 -14.27 -18.94 1.82
CA TYR A 192 -14.13 -20.28 2.38
C TYR A 192 -15.41 -20.74 3.08
N TYR A 193 -16.03 -19.87 3.87
CA TYR A 193 -17.31 -20.16 4.55
C TYR A 193 -18.44 -20.49 3.56
N MET A 194 -18.48 -19.84 2.39
CA MET A 194 -19.49 -20.14 1.37
C MET A 194 -19.21 -21.43 0.61
N TRP A 195 -17.95 -21.83 0.53
CA TRP A 195 -17.56 -23.07 -0.16
C TRP A 195 -17.80 -24.31 0.70
N TRP A 196 -17.64 -24.19 2.02
CA TRP A 196 -17.93 -25.26 2.99
C TRP A 196 -19.43 -25.49 3.14
#